data_3a2e8e78b39115fc8dd97c34e7df23b5
#
_entry.id   3a2e8e78b39115fc8dd97c34e7df23b5
#
_cell.length_a   1.000
_cell.length_b   1.000
_cell.length_c   1.000
_cell.angle_alpha   90.00
_cell.angle_beta   90.00
_cell.angle_gamma   90.00
#
_symmetry.space_group_name_H-M   'P 1'
#
loop_
_entity.id
_entity.type
_entity.pdbx_description
1 polymer ?
#
loop_
_entity_poly.entity_id
_entity_poly.type
_entity_poly.pdbx_seq_one_letter_code
_entity_poly.pdbx_strand_id
1 'polypeptide(L)'
;MAQMTAVNTDDLVGKCMVMASNMMKLKTQHLWLDYDQEADVLYISFRKPQRASKTQETDDGILIRKDGNTVVGLTILNASNR
;
A
#
# COMPACT_ATOMS: atom_id res chain seq x y z
N MET A 1 -17.81 0.84 -3.50
CA MET A 1 -16.63 1.72 -3.42
C MET A 1 -16.70 2.58 -2.17
N ALA A 2 -15.60 2.66 -1.45
CA ALA A 2 -15.56 3.48 -0.26
C ALA A 2 -15.66 4.96 -0.62
N GLN A 3 -16.39 5.72 0.18
CA GLN A 3 -16.52 7.16 0.02
C GLN A 3 -15.85 7.86 1.19
N MET A 4 -15.16 8.94 0.91
CA MET A 4 -14.59 9.79 1.94
C MET A 4 -15.62 10.82 2.36
N THR A 5 -16.26 10.57 3.50
CA THR A 5 -17.26 11.48 4.08
C THR A 5 -16.70 12.12 5.33
N ALA A 6 -17.19 13.31 5.69
CA ALA A 6 -16.82 14.03 6.90
C ALA A 6 -15.31 14.24 7.05
N VAL A 7 -14.57 14.31 5.94
CA VAL A 7 -13.14 14.57 5.96
C VAL A 7 -12.89 16.03 5.69
N ASN A 8 -12.05 16.66 6.50
CA ASN A 8 -11.59 18.03 6.24
C ASN A 8 -10.73 18.04 4.98
N THR A 9 -11.09 18.86 4.00
CA THR A 9 -10.41 18.90 2.71
C THR A 9 -8.94 19.27 2.84
N ASP A 10 -8.61 20.24 3.68
CA ASP A 10 -7.22 20.67 3.87
C ASP A 10 -6.39 19.55 4.50
N ASP A 11 -6.95 18.84 5.45
CA ASP A 11 -6.30 17.69 6.08
C ASP A 11 -6.07 16.57 5.07
N LEU A 12 -7.07 16.29 4.26
CA LEU A 12 -6.96 15.29 3.20
C LEU A 12 -5.86 15.65 2.20
N VAL A 13 -5.85 16.88 1.74
CA VAL A 13 -4.84 17.35 0.79
C VAL A 13 -3.45 17.24 1.42
N GLY A 14 -3.29 17.66 2.68
CA GLY A 14 -2.01 17.58 3.37
C GLY A 14 -1.48 16.15 3.43
N LYS A 15 -2.33 15.19 3.78
CA LYS A 15 -1.94 13.78 3.85
C LYS A 15 -1.60 13.23 2.47
N CYS A 16 -2.36 13.60 1.45
CA CYS A 16 -2.08 13.17 0.08
C CYS A 16 -0.76 13.77 -0.43
N MET A 17 -0.42 14.98 -0.03
CA MET A 17 0.86 15.57 -0.42
C MET A 17 2.04 14.82 0.20
N VAL A 18 1.91 14.35 1.43
CA VAL A 18 2.94 13.50 2.05
C VAL A 18 3.08 12.19 1.27
N MET A 19 1.96 11.57 0.93
CA MET A 19 1.96 10.35 0.11
C MET A 19 2.61 10.59 -1.25
N ALA A 20 2.26 11.69 -1.90
CA ALA A 20 2.82 12.03 -3.21
C ALA A 20 4.34 12.19 -3.14
N SER A 21 4.84 12.88 -2.14
CA SER A 21 6.26 13.06 -1.95
C SER A 21 6.98 11.72 -1.77
N ASN A 22 6.40 10.83 -0.96
CA ASN A 22 6.97 9.51 -0.74
C ASN A 22 6.90 8.64 -1.99
N MET A 23 5.78 8.71 -2.72
CA MET A 23 5.61 7.94 -3.95
C MET A 23 6.65 8.33 -5.00
N MET A 24 6.95 9.62 -5.13
CA MET A 24 7.96 10.08 -6.09
C MET A 24 9.34 9.50 -5.77
N LYS A 25 9.63 9.28 -4.49
CA LYS A 25 10.90 8.69 -4.07
C LYS A 25 10.99 7.18 -4.34
N LEU A 26 9.85 6.51 -4.45
CA LEU A 26 9.80 5.07 -4.73
C LEU A 26 10.19 4.73 -6.18
N LYS A 27 10.17 5.71 -7.07
CA LYS A 27 10.50 5.52 -8.49
C LYS A 27 9.61 4.49 -9.17
N THR A 28 8.35 4.40 -8.75
CA THR A 28 7.36 3.58 -9.41
C THR A 28 6.41 4.49 -10.20
N GLN A 29 5.92 4.00 -11.35
CA GLN A 29 4.98 4.76 -12.17
C GLN A 29 3.53 4.53 -11.76
N HIS A 30 3.27 3.44 -11.05
CA HIS A 30 1.92 3.05 -10.67
C HIS A 30 1.90 2.58 -9.23
N LEU A 31 0.77 2.82 -8.59
CA LEU A 31 0.54 2.38 -7.22
C LEU A 31 -0.94 2.06 -7.07
N TRP A 32 -1.25 0.83 -6.69
CA TRP A 32 -2.62 0.41 -6.37
C TRP A 32 -2.70 0.12 -4.89
N LEU A 33 -3.70 0.71 -4.23
CA LEU A 33 -3.94 0.54 -2.81
C LEU A 33 -5.34 -0.05 -2.62
N ASP A 34 -5.42 -1.16 -1.90
CA ASP A 34 -6.68 -1.78 -1.52
C ASP A 34 -6.64 -2.08 -0.03
N TYR A 35 -7.67 -1.63 0.70
CA TYR A 35 -7.75 -1.87 2.13
C TYR A 35 -8.95 -2.76 2.43
N ASP A 36 -8.66 -3.92 3.06
CA ASP A 36 -9.69 -4.82 3.56
C ASP A 36 -9.98 -4.44 5.01
N GLN A 37 -11.10 -3.79 5.22
CA GLN A 37 -11.47 -3.26 6.53
C GLN A 37 -11.75 -4.37 7.55
N GLU A 38 -12.37 -5.47 7.14
CA GLU A 38 -12.67 -6.58 8.05
C GLU A 38 -11.39 -7.26 8.54
N ALA A 39 -10.47 -7.51 7.65
CA ALA A 39 -9.22 -8.17 7.99
C ALA A 39 -8.17 -7.20 8.52
N ASP A 40 -8.37 -5.89 8.37
CA ASP A 40 -7.41 -4.85 8.70
C ASP A 40 -6.08 -5.07 7.96
N VAL A 41 -6.19 -5.29 6.64
CA VAL A 41 -5.04 -5.55 5.79
C VAL A 41 -5.00 -4.54 4.66
N LEU A 42 -3.86 -3.91 4.48
CA LEU A 42 -3.61 -3.00 3.36
C LEU A 42 -2.76 -3.70 2.31
N TYR A 43 -3.27 -3.74 1.09
CA TYR A 43 -2.55 -4.30 -0.06
C TYR A 43 -2.01 -3.15 -0.90
N ILE A 44 -0.71 -3.19 -1.15
CA ILE A 44 -0.03 -2.21 -2.00
C ILE A 44 0.57 -2.97 -3.18
N SER A 45 0.23 -2.57 -4.39
CA SER A 45 0.78 -3.19 -5.60
C SER A 45 1.47 -2.15 -6.45
N PHE A 46 2.66 -2.49 -6.93
CA PHE A 46 3.45 -1.61 -7.79
C PHE A 46 3.25 -1.96 -9.27
N ARG A 47 2.64 -3.08 -9.56
CA ARG A 47 2.24 -3.47 -10.92
C ARG A 47 0.98 -4.32 -10.87
N LYS A 48 0.25 -4.37 -11.98
CA LYS A 48 -1.00 -5.13 -12.06
C LYS A 48 -1.10 -5.81 -13.42
N PRO A 49 -1.31 -7.15 -13.46
CA PRO A 49 -1.40 -8.04 -12.31
C PRO A 49 -0.05 -8.16 -11.58
N GLN A 50 -0.13 -8.42 -10.28
CA GLN A 50 1.08 -8.44 -9.44
C GLN A 50 2.02 -9.60 -9.77
N ARG A 51 1.49 -10.80 -9.96
CA ARG A 51 2.22 -12.02 -10.38
C ARG A 51 3.51 -12.25 -9.58
N ALA A 52 3.40 -12.20 -8.27
CA ALA A 52 4.54 -12.47 -7.41
C ALA A 52 4.91 -13.96 -7.49
N SER A 53 6.21 -14.25 -7.57
CA SER A 53 6.70 -15.63 -7.57
C SER A 53 7.06 -16.12 -6.18
N LYS A 54 7.27 -15.19 -5.22
CA LYS A 54 7.57 -15.55 -3.85
C LYS A 54 7.11 -14.46 -2.90
N THR A 55 6.96 -14.84 -1.62
CA THR A 55 6.57 -13.94 -0.54
C THR A 55 7.56 -14.09 0.60
N GLN A 56 8.04 -12.97 1.10
CA GLN A 56 8.92 -12.91 2.27
C GLN A 56 8.18 -12.19 3.37
N GLU A 57 8.07 -12.81 4.53
CA GLU A 57 7.38 -12.19 5.67
C GLU A 57 8.40 -11.59 6.62
N THR A 58 8.12 -10.36 7.11
CA THR A 58 8.91 -9.72 8.15
C THR A 58 8.35 -10.07 9.53
N ASP A 59 9.14 -9.84 10.57
CA ASP A 59 8.73 -10.16 11.94
C ASP A 59 7.54 -9.32 12.42
N ASP A 60 7.35 -8.14 11.83
CA ASP A 60 6.27 -7.23 12.24
C ASP A 60 5.03 -7.31 11.36
N GLY A 61 4.86 -8.39 10.61
CA GLY A 61 3.62 -8.67 9.91
C GLY A 61 3.50 -7.98 8.55
N ILE A 62 4.59 -7.79 7.85
CA ILE A 62 4.59 -7.28 6.49
C ILE A 62 5.01 -8.38 5.53
N LEU A 63 4.17 -8.63 4.52
CA LEU A 63 4.47 -9.61 3.48
C LEU A 63 5.04 -8.87 2.28
N ILE A 64 6.28 -9.18 1.93
CA ILE A 64 6.94 -8.58 0.77
C ILE A 64 6.75 -9.52 -0.41
N ARG A 65 6.02 -9.03 -1.41
CA ARG A 65 5.69 -9.81 -2.61
C ARG A 65 6.74 -9.52 -3.67
N LYS A 66 7.41 -10.57 -4.16
CA LYS A 66 8.51 -10.42 -5.11
C LYS A 66 8.29 -11.27 -6.35
N ASP A 67 8.79 -10.78 -7.46
CA ASP A 67 8.98 -11.55 -8.67
C ASP A 67 10.49 -11.58 -8.93
N GLY A 68 11.11 -12.73 -8.65
CA GLY A 68 12.57 -12.79 -8.59
C GLY A 68 13.11 -11.87 -7.50
N ASN A 69 13.92 -10.90 -7.87
CA ASN A 69 14.47 -9.91 -6.94
C ASN A 69 13.71 -8.59 -6.94
N THR A 70 12.64 -8.49 -7.75
CA THR A 70 11.86 -7.25 -7.87
C THR A 70 10.70 -7.30 -6.88
N VAL A 71 10.60 -6.28 -6.02
CA VAL A 71 9.44 -6.12 -5.15
C VAL A 71 8.28 -5.63 -6.01
N VAL A 72 7.18 -6.39 -6.02
CA VAL A 72 6.00 -6.05 -6.82
C VAL A 72 4.81 -5.66 -5.97
N GLY A 73 4.90 -5.82 -4.66
CA GLY A 73 3.84 -5.42 -3.76
C GLY A 73 4.16 -5.69 -2.31
N LEU A 74 3.33 -5.14 -1.44
CA LEU A 74 3.38 -5.36 0.00
C LEU A 74 1.98 -5.70 0.50
N THR A 75 1.90 -6.58 1.48
CA THR A 75 0.68 -6.83 2.24
C THR A 75 0.96 -6.47 3.68
N ILE A 76 0.22 -5.51 4.22
CA ILE A 76 0.47 -4.98 5.55
C ILE A 76 -0.64 -5.44 6.48
N LEU A 77 -0.30 -6.34 7.40
CA LEU A 77 -1.25 -6.84 8.40
C LEU A 77 -1.40 -5.83 9.53
N ASN A 78 -2.56 -5.81 10.16
CA ASN A 78 -2.88 -4.88 11.24
C ASN A 78 -2.61 -3.43 10.85
N ALA A 79 -3.03 -3.05 9.65
CA ALA A 79 -2.65 -1.78 9.03
C ALA A 79 -3.10 -0.57 9.85
N SER A 80 -4.26 -0.64 10.52
CA SER A 80 -4.79 0.49 11.28
C SER A 80 -4.04 0.74 12.59
N ASN A 81 -3.21 -0.19 13.04
CA ASN A 81 -2.47 -0.10 14.29
C ASN A 81 -1.01 0.30 14.11
N ARG A 82 -0.68 0.79 12.94
CA ARG A 82 0.72 1.14 12.63
C ARG A 82 0.95 2.63 12.57
#